data_4c516454b63247b6b2e400d2c3a5aaa5
#
_entry.id   4c516454b63247b6b2e400d2c3a5aaa5
#
_cell.length_a   1.000
_cell.length_b   1.000
_cell.length_c   1.000
_cell.angle_alpha   90.00
_cell.angle_beta   90.00
_cell.angle_gamma   90.00
#
_symmetry.space_group_name_H-M   'P 1'
#
loop_
_entity.id
_entity.type
_entity.pdbx_description
1 polymer ?
#
loop_
_entity_poly.entity_id
_entity_poly.type
_entity_poly.pdbx_seq_one_letter_code
_entity_poly.pdbx_strand_id
1 'polypeptide(L)'
;MGLFRRSRDKKTEAPAPARPEQDDVQDLIGTLLEEGARFATEHRLGTGSEDVARADSILQEALDANPSDEEKTRLHRRVTGYLYGSVLQNFPGSTFVTGAPDNPVAMLVGDQENGVQVLGWSKVQGRIDNGPEDHLQFFYDGIARYLDQPGMQTLM
;
A
#
# COMPACT_ATOMS: atom_id res chain seq x y z
N MET A 1 -37.50 32.58 -45.25
CA MET A 1 -36.30 31.75 -45.26
C MET A 1 -35.71 31.74 -43.87
N GLY A 2 -35.97 30.68 -43.12
CA GLY A 2 -35.50 30.53 -41.74
C GLY A 2 -34.16 29.81 -41.68
N LEU A 3 -33.16 30.50 -41.17
CA LEU A 3 -31.87 29.91 -40.84
C LEU A 3 -31.96 29.31 -39.45
N PHE A 4 -32.11 27.99 -39.37
CA PHE A 4 -31.96 27.26 -38.11
C PHE A 4 -30.46 27.13 -37.79
N ARG A 5 -29.99 27.97 -36.87
CA ARG A 5 -28.71 27.74 -36.21
C ARG A 5 -28.90 26.62 -35.19
N ARG A 6 -28.40 25.42 -35.49
CA ARG A 6 -28.21 24.36 -34.51
C ARG A 6 -27.04 24.77 -33.60
N SER A 7 -27.35 25.18 -32.37
CA SER A 7 -26.36 25.20 -31.28
C SER A 7 -25.92 23.77 -31.02
N ARG A 8 -24.66 23.47 -31.33
CA ARG A 8 -23.99 22.29 -30.83
C ARG A 8 -23.67 22.54 -29.36
N ASP A 9 -24.47 21.98 -28.48
CA ASP A 9 -24.10 21.83 -27.08
C ASP A 9 -22.80 20.98 -27.03
N LYS A 10 -21.69 21.66 -26.85
CA LYS A 10 -20.44 20.99 -26.43
C LYS A 10 -20.67 20.48 -25.01
N LYS A 11 -21.03 19.22 -24.89
CA LYS A 11 -20.96 18.48 -23.65
C LYS A 11 -19.51 18.53 -23.18
N THR A 12 -19.23 19.40 -22.23
CA THR A 12 -17.91 19.46 -21.60
C THR A 12 -17.77 18.19 -20.75
N GLU A 13 -17.13 17.17 -21.30
CA GLU A 13 -16.73 16.02 -20.52
C GLU A 13 -15.74 16.49 -19.45
N ALA A 14 -16.08 16.25 -18.17
CA ALA A 14 -15.13 16.49 -17.08
C ALA A 14 -13.86 15.68 -17.35
N PRO A 15 -12.65 16.27 -17.21
CA PRO A 15 -11.42 15.53 -17.42
C PRO A 15 -11.38 14.36 -16.45
N ALA A 16 -11.04 13.15 -16.96
CA ALA A 16 -10.78 12.00 -16.13
C ALA A 16 -9.70 12.35 -15.07
N PRO A 17 -9.83 11.86 -13.81
CA PRO A 17 -8.81 12.13 -12.81
C PRO A 17 -7.45 11.68 -13.38
N ALA A 18 -6.49 12.61 -13.40
CA ALA A 18 -5.16 12.36 -13.90
C ALA A 18 -4.56 11.19 -13.11
N ARG A 19 -3.99 10.19 -13.81
CA ARG A 19 -3.13 9.21 -13.17
C ARG A 19 -2.00 10.00 -12.50
N PRO A 20 -1.63 9.70 -11.24
CA PRO A 20 -0.49 10.35 -10.64
C PRO A 20 0.71 10.20 -11.59
N GLU A 21 1.40 11.30 -11.85
CA GLU A 21 2.59 11.27 -12.68
C GLU A 21 3.59 10.31 -12.06
N GLN A 22 4.41 9.67 -12.87
CA GLN A 22 5.38 8.66 -12.41
C GLN A 22 6.33 9.23 -11.35
N ASP A 23 6.66 10.51 -11.43
CA ASP A 23 7.48 11.21 -10.46
C ASP A 23 6.79 11.32 -9.09
N ASP A 24 5.48 11.57 -9.06
CA ASP A 24 4.70 11.62 -7.81
C ASP A 24 4.67 10.27 -7.08
N VAL A 25 4.62 9.17 -7.84
CA VAL A 25 4.65 7.80 -7.27
C VAL A 25 6.04 7.49 -6.70
N GLN A 26 7.11 7.90 -7.38
CA GLN A 26 8.47 7.71 -6.87
C GLN A 26 8.71 8.51 -5.59
N ASP A 27 8.23 9.76 -5.52
CA ASP A 27 8.29 10.58 -4.32
C ASP A 27 7.50 9.95 -3.16
N LEU A 28 6.33 9.41 -3.44
CA LEU A 28 5.53 8.69 -2.44
C LEU A 28 6.26 7.46 -1.91
N ILE A 29 6.87 6.66 -2.78
CA ILE A 29 7.66 5.48 -2.39
C ILE A 29 8.82 5.90 -1.47
N GLY A 30 9.57 6.92 -1.84
CA GLY A 30 10.68 7.45 -1.04
C GLY A 30 10.21 7.89 0.35
N THR A 31 9.11 8.63 0.41
CA THR A 31 8.52 9.09 1.67
C THR A 31 8.04 7.91 2.54
N LEU A 32 7.36 6.93 1.96
CA LEU A 32 6.90 5.75 2.69
C LEU A 32 8.06 4.96 3.29
N LEU A 33 9.10 4.71 2.51
CA LEU A 33 10.27 3.97 2.99
C LEU A 33 11.01 4.71 4.10
N GLU A 34 11.14 6.02 4.00
CA GLU A 34 11.76 6.85 5.04
C GLU A 34 10.93 6.84 6.33
N GLU A 35 9.62 7.05 6.24
CA GLU A 35 8.70 7.00 7.38
C GLU A 35 8.66 5.61 8.01
N GLY A 36 8.69 4.55 7.22
CA GLY A 36 8.77 3.17 7.68
C GLY A 36 10.06 2.84 8.41
N ALA A 37 11.20 3.35 7.92
CA ALA A 37 12.50 3.18 8.57
C ALA A 37 12.55 3.92 9.92
N ARG A 38 11.97 5.11 10.02
CA ARG A 38 11.83 5.83 11.30
C ARG A 38 10.96 5.07 12.29
N PHE A 39 9.83 4.54 11.84
CA PHE A 39 8.96 3.69 12.67
C PHE A 39 9.71 2.48 13.22
N ALA A 40 10.45 1.77 12.37
CA ALA A 40 11.27 0.63 12.78
C ALA A 40 12.32 1.03 13.82
N THR A 41 13.01 2.14 13.63
CA THR A 41 14.02 2.64 14.57
C THR A 41 13.42 3.03 15.91
N GLU A 42 12.32 3.78 15.91
CA GLU A 42 11.62 4.20 17.13
C GLU A 42 11.17 3.03 18.00
N HIS A 43 10.70 1.96 17.36
CA HIS A 43 10.15 0.78 18.01
C HIS A 43 11.12 -0.39 18.09
N ARG A 44 12.35 -0.22 17.64
CA ARG A 44 13.41 -1.26 17.61
C ARG A 44 12.94 -2.53 16.93
N LEU A 45 12.34 -2.38 15.75
CA LEU A 45 11.87 -3.47 14.93
C LEU A 45 12.93 -3.89 13.91
N GLY A 46 13.09 -5.20 13.74
CA GLY A 46 13.72 -5.78 12.57
C GLY A 46 12.73 -5.90 11.41
N THR A 47 12.97 -6.83 10.51
CA THR A 47 12.15 -7.02 9.29
C THR A 47 11.52 -8.39 9.16
N GLY A 48 11.70 -9.25 10.15
CA GLY A 48 11.16 -10.61 10.16
C GLY A 48 9.67 -10.67 10.53
N SER A 49 9.10 -11.86 10.37
CA SER A 49 7.69 -12.14 10.68
C SER A 49 7.28 -11.74 12.10
N GLU A 50 8.13 -12.04 13.10
CA GLU A 50 7.87 -11.67 14.50
C GLU A 50 7.90 -10.16 14.71
N ASP A 51 8.76 -9.44 14.00
CA ASP A 51 8.80 -7.98 14.06
C ASP A 51 7.56 -7.36 13.40
N VAL A 52 7.07 -7.95 12.32
CA VAL A 52 5.79 -7.55 11.70
C VAL A 52 4.62 -7.76 12.68
N ALA A 53 4.63 -8.84 13.45
CA ALA A 53 3.64 -9.07 14.51
C ALA A 53 3.73 -8.01 15.62
N ARG A 54 4.95 -7.61 15.99
CA ARG A 54 5.17 -6.52 16.95
C ARG A 54 4.69 -5.17 16.40
N ALA A 55 4.95 -4.89 15.14
CA ALA A 55 4.43 -3.70 14.46
C ALA A 55 2.90 -3.65 14.46
N ASP A 56 2.25 -4.80 14.25
CA ASP A 56 0.79 -4.92 14.34
C ASP A 56 0.27 -4.60 15.75
N SER A 57 0.94 -5.08 16.78
CA SER A 57 0.60 -4.79 18.18
C SER A 57 0.77 -3.30 18.51
N ILE A 58 1.85 -2.67 18.04
CA ILE A 58 2.09 -1.23 18.20
C ILE A 58 0.99 -0.42 17.50
N LEU A 59 0.60 -0.83 16.30
CA LEU A 59 -0.52 -0.21 15.59
C LEU A 59 -1.81 -0.33 16.39
N GLN A 60 -2.10 -1.51 16.96
CA GLN A 60 -3.29 -1.72 17.79
C GLN A 60 -3.30 -0.82 19.02
N GLU A 61 -2.19 -0.72 19.75
CA GLU A 61 -2.07 0.17 20.92
C GLU A 61 -2.34 1.62 20.52
N ALA A 62 -1.81 2.07 19.39
CA ALA A 62 -2.07 3.42 18.88
C ALA A 62 -3.53 3.65 18.50
N LEU A 63 -4.20 2.64 17.92
CA LEU A 63 -5.63 2.72 17.59
C LEU A 63 -6.51 2.69 18.83
N ASP A 64 -6.15 1.95 19.87
CA ASP A 64 -6.86 1.88 21.15
C ASP A 64 -6.84 3.22 21.90
N ALA A 65 -5.85 4.06 21.61
CA ALA A 65 -5.78 5.42 22.14
C ALA A 65 -6.75 6.41 21.45
N ASN A 66 -7.60 5.93 20.55
CA ASN A 66 -8.59 6.70 19.80
C ASN A 66 -8.00 7.91 19.04
N PRO A 67 -7.07 7.69 18.11
CA PRO A 67 -6.39 8.75 17.39
C PRO A 67 -7.32 9.53 16.45
N SER A 68 -6.95 10.77 16.13
CA SER A 68 -7.60 11.57 15.11
C SER A 68 -7.44 10.94 13.71
N ASP A 69 -8.24 11.40 12.73
CA ASP A 69 -8.12 10.95 11.35
C ASP A 69 -6.74 11.28 10.75
N GLU A 70 -6.17 12.43 11.13
CA GLU A 70 -4.81 12.82 10.74
C GLU A 70 -3.76 11.85 11.31
N GLU A 71 -3.89 11.47 12.58
CA GLU A 71 -3.00 10.49 13.22
C GLU A 71 -3.13 9.10 12.59
N LYS A 72 -4.35 8.67 12.25
CA LYS A 72 -4.58 7.41 11.52
C LYS A 72 -3.92 7.43 10.13
N THR A 73 -4.01 8.54 9.41
CA THR A 73 -3.35 8.71 8.12
C THR A 73 -1.82 8.61 8.27
N ARG A 74 -1.26 9.20 9.31
CA ARG A 74 0.18 9.10 9.60
C ARG A 74 0.58 7.68 9.97
N LEU A 75 -0.18 7.00 10.82
CA LEU A 75 0.04 5.60 11.16
C LEU A 75 -0.01 4.69 9.94
N HIS A 76 -1.01 4.89 9.07
CA HIS A 76 -1.12 4.16 7.82
C HIS A 76 0.15 4.26 6.97
N ARG A 77 0.67 5.46 6.76
CA ARG A 77 1.90 5.67 5.98
C ARG A 77 3.13 5.03 6.61
N ARG A 78 3.30 5.20 7.90
CA ARG A 78 4.45 4.67 8.65
C ARG A 78 4.47 3.14 8.63
N VAL A 79 3.34 2.51 8.91
CA VAL A 79 3.22 1.04 8.93
C VAL A 79 3.30 0.45 7.53
N THR A 80 2.68 1.09 6.53
CA THR A 80 2.83 0.69 5.11
C THR A 80 4.28 0.74 4.66
N GLY A 81 4.99 1.83 4.97
CA GLY A 81 6.41 1.99 4.65
C GLY A 81 7.28 0.95 5.35
N TYR A 82 7.01 0.64 6.61
CA TYR A 82 7.68 -0.41 7.35
C TYR A 82 7.45 -1.79 6.70
N LEU A 83 6.21 -2.10 6.34
CA LEU A 83 5.86 -3.37 5.70
C LEU A 83 6.57 -3.53 4.34
N TYR A 84 6.55 -2.51 3.51
CA TYR A 84 7.26 -2.54 2.23
C TYR A 84 8.78 -2.62 2.39
N GLY A 85 9.36 -1.92 3.36
CA GLY A 85 10.77 -2.01 3.69
C GLY A 85 11.17 -3.43 4.13
N SER A 86 10.32 -4.09 4.91
CA SER A 86 10.51 -5.48 5.34
C SER A 86 10.47 -6.45 4.15
N VAL A 87 9.53 -6.23 3.22
CA VAL A 87 9.44 -7.05 1.98
C VAL A 87 10.70 -6.86 1.13
N LEU A 88 11.15 -5.63 0.91
CA LEU A 88 12.39 -5.36 0.16
C LEU A 88 13.60 -6.05 0.78
N GLN A 89 13.70 -6.06 2.09
CA GLN A 89 14.83 -6.65 2.80
C GLN A 89 14.84 -8.18 2.72
N ASN A 90 13.68 -8.82 2.80
CA ASN A 90 13.58 -10.27 2.96
C ASN A 90 13.23 -11.02 1.67
N PHE A 91 12.79 -10.31 0.63
CA PHE A 91 12.46 -10.89 -0.68
C PHE A 91 13.27 -10.18 -1.77
N PRO A 92 14.52 -10.62 -2.00
CA PRO A 92 15.37 -10.01 -3.02
C PRO A 92 14.72 -10.03 -4.41
N GLY A 93 14.91 -8.95 -5.16
CA GLY A 93 14.30 -8.80 -6.48
C GLY A 93 12.87 -8.23 -6.45
N SER A 94 12.33 -7.91 -5.28
CA SER A 94 11.05 -7.19 -5.17
C SER A 94 11.13 -5.81 -5.81
N THR A 95 10.08 -5.42 -6.51
CA THR A 95 9.97 -4.12 -7.19
C THR A 95 8.67 -3.43 -6.86
N PHE A 96 8.68 -2.10 -6.87
CA PHE A 96 7.46 -1.31 -6.78
C PHE A 96 6.76 -1.23 -8.13
N VAL A 97 5.44 -1.29 -8.08
CA VAL A 97 4.57 -1.11 -9.25
C VAL A 97 3.51 -0.07 -8.93
N THR A 98 3.11 0.70 -9.94
CA THR A 98 2.00 1.64 -9.80
C THR A 98 0.70 0.86 -9.73
N GLY A 99 -0.08 1.13 -8.68
CA GLY A 99 -1.37 0.50 -8.46
C GLY A 99 -2.55 1.32 -8.95
N ALA A 100 -3.74 0.92 -8.51
CA ALA A 100 -4.98 1.66 -8.71
C ALA A 100 -5.04 2.91 -7.79
N PRO A 101 -5.95 3.88 -8.03
CA PRO A 101 -6.05 5.09 -7.21
C PRO A 101 -6.24 4.84 -5.70
N ASP A 102 -6.95 3.78 -5.34
CA ASP A 102 -7.17 3.35 -3.96
C ASP A 102 -6.00 2.55 -3.37
N ASN A 103 -5.05 2.18 -4.20
CA ASN A 103 -3.83 1.46 -3.84
C ASN A 103 -2.67 1.94 -4.72
N PRO A 104 -2.20 3.18 -4.49
CA PRO A 104 -1.33 3.89 -5.43
C PRO A 104 0.04 3.22 -5.61
N VAL A 105 0.48 2.49 -4.59
CA VAL A 105 1.77 1.79 -4.58
C VAL A 105 1.56 0.34 -4.19
N ALA A 106 1.97 -0.57 -5.04
CA ALA A 106 2.03 -2.00 -4.77
C ALA A 106 3.45 -2.53 -4.98
N MET A 107 3.70 -3.75 -4.58
CA MET A 107 4.96 -4.43 -4.85
C MET A 107 4.72 -5.71 -5.64
N LEU A 108 5.66 -6.04 -6.50
CA LEU A 108 5.78 -7.34 -7.14
C LEU A 108 6.97 -8.08 -6.51
N VAL A 109 6.70 -9.25 -5.95
CA VAL A 109 7.69 -10.19 -5.44
C VAL A 109 7.74 -11.38 -6.39
N GLY A 110 8.93 -11.73 -6.86
CA GLY A 110 9.07 -12.73 -7.91
C GLY A 110 8.99 -12.13 -9.32
N ASP A 111 8.54 -12.91 -10.28
CA ASP A 111 8.40 -12.48 -11.66
C ASP A 111 6.92 -12.31 -12.08
N GLN A 112 6.69 -11.85 -13.31
CA GLN A 112 5.33 -11.60 -13.83
C GLN A 112 4.53 -12.87 -14.13
N GLU A 113 5.18 -14.00 -14.23
CA GLU A 113 4.53 -15.29 -14.51
C GLU A 113 4.20 -16.06 -13.24
N ASN A 114 5.08 -15.98 -12.22
CA ASN A 114 4.98 -16.72 -10.97
C ASN A 114 5.35 -15.84 -9.76
N GLY A 115 4.73 -14.70 -9.69
CA GLY A 115 5.00 -13.74 -8.63
C GLY A 115 3.81 -13.50 -7.70
N VAL A 116 4.03 -12.64 -6.72
CA VAL A 116 3.01 -12.16 -5.80
C VAL A 116 2.91 -10.65 -5.89
N GLN A 117 1.75 -10.16 -6.23
CA GLN A 117 1.43 -8.74 -6.10
C GLN A 117 1.00 -8.46 -4.66
N VAL A 118 1.77 -7.63 -3.98
CA VAL A 118 1.57 -7.30 -2.57
C VAL A 118 0.91 -5.94 -2.45
N LEU A 119 -0.34 -5.91 -2.00
CA LEU A 119 -1.14 -4.70 -1.83
C LEU A 119 -1.08 -4.19 -0.39
N GLY A 120 0.12 -3.88 0.08
CA GLY A 120 0.37 -3.48 1.46
C GLY A 120 -0.35 -2.20 1.88
N TRP A 121 -0.52 -1.24 0.97
CA TRP A 121 -1.27 -0.01 1.23
C TRP A 121 -2.72 -0.32 1.64
N SER A 122 -3.43 -1.10 0.84
CA SER A 122 -4.81 -1.52 1.13
C SER A 122 -4.89 -2.39 2.37
N LYS A 123 -3.89 -3.24 2.59
CA LYS A 123 -3.84 -4.12 3.76
C LYS A 123 -3.75 -3.33 5.07
N VAL A 124 -2.86 -2.37 5.15
CA VAL A 124 -2.72 -1.53 6.35
C VAL A 124 -3.96 -0.67 6.55
N GLN A 125 -4.56 -0.15 5.48
CA GLN A 125 -5.83 0.55 5.58
C GLN A 125 -6.94 -0.34 6.13
N GLY A 126 -7.07 -1.55 5.61
CA GLY A 126 -8.03 -2.54 6.11
C GLY A 126 -7.81 -2.90 7.58
N ARG A 127 -6.54 -3.04 8.01
CA ARG A 127 -6.19 -3.28 9.41
C ARG A 127 -6.64 -2.14 10.33
N ILE A 128 -6.51 -0.91 9.88
CA ILE A 128 -6.96 0.27 10.63
C ILE A 128 -8.50 0.33 10.71
N ASP A 129 -9.18 0.05 9.60
CA ASP A 129 -10.63 0.21 9.47
C ASP A 129 -11.42 -0.98 10.06
N ASN A 130 -10.92 -2.21 9.87
CA ASN A 130 -11.63 -3.44 10.21
C ASN A 130 -11.18 -4.08 11.53
N GLY A 131 -10.00 -3.68 12.03
CA GLY A 131 -9.46 -4.17 13.30
C GLY A 131 -8.57 -5.40 13.21
N PRO A 132 -8.39 -6.15 14.34
CA PRO A 132 -7.36 -7.19 14.47
C PRO A 132 -7.52 -8.40 13.54
N GLU A 133 -8.68 -8.59 12.94
CA GLU A 133 -8.93 -9.70 12.00
C GLU A 133 -8.05 -9.62 10.75
N ASP A 134 -7.64 -8.41 10.37
CA ASP A 134 -6.75 -8.14 9.25
C ASP A 134 -5.25 -8.14 9.64
N HIS A 135 -4.82 -9.10 10.43
CA HIS A 135 -3.50 -9.18 11.03
C HIS A 135 -2.34 -9.11 10.01
N LEU A 136 -1.39 -8.21 10.26
CA LEU A 136 -0.28 -7.94 9.31
C LEU A 136 0.70 -9.08 9.20
N GLN A 137 0.98 -9.82 10.27
CA GLN A 137 1.88 -10.97 10.24
C GLN A 137 1.35 -12.07 9.31
N PHE A 138 0.07 -12.37 9.39
CA PHE A 138 -0.56 -13.38 8.54
C PHE A 138 -0.44 -13.02 7.05
N PHE A 139 -0.66 -11.76 6.73
CA PHE A 139 -0.45 -11.20 5.40
C PHE A 139 1.01 -11.34 4.95
N TYR A 140 1.96 -10.91 5.79
CA TYR A 140 3.38 -10.98 5.50
C TYR A 140 3.85 -12.42 5.24
N ASP A 141 3.47 -13.36 6.11
CA ASP A 141 3.79 -14.78 5.97
C ASP A 141 3.13 -15.39 4.72
N GLY A 142 2.04 -14.81 4.25
CA GLY A 142 1.36 -15.18 3.02
C GLY A 142 2.24 -15.02 1.77
N ILE A 143 3.17 -14.07 1.77
CA ILE A 143 4.06 -13.83 0.61
C ILE A 143 4.85 -15.09 0.25
N ALA A 144 5.53 -15.70 1.20
CA ALA A 144 6.30 -16.92 0.98
C ALA A 144 5.42 -18.09 0.52
N ARG A 145 4.24 -18.24 1.13
CA ARG A 145 3.28 -19.29 0.75
C ARG A 145 2.76 -19.13 -0.67
N TYR A 146 2.49 -17.90 -1.10
CA TYR A 146 2.01 -17.64 -2.45
C TYR A 146 3.11 -17.73 -3.51
N LEU A 147 4.36 -17.45 -3.16
CA LEU A 147 5.49 -17.65 -4.07
C LEU A 147 5.69 -19.12 -4.45
N ASP A 148 5.31 -20.05 -3.59
CA ASP A 148 5.38 -21.50 -3.87
C ASP A 148 4.24 -21.99 -4.78
N GLN A 149 3.27 -21.15 -5.10
CA GLN A 149 2.15 -21.49 -5.96
C GLN A 149 2.44 -21.07 -7.42
N PRO A 150 2.00 -21.87 -8.41
CA PRO A 150 2.15 -21.50 -9.81
C PRO A 150 1.23 -20.33 -10.18
N GLY A 151 1.71 -19.47 -11.09
CA GLY A 151 0.96 -18.33 -11.60
C GLY A 151 1.06 -17.09 -10.71
N MET A 152 0.50 -15.99 -11.22
CA MET A 152 0.47 -14.71 -10.49
C MET A 152 -0.58 -14.77 -9.38
N GLN A 153 -0.15 -14.46 -8.17
CA GLN A 153 -1.00 -14.35 -6.99
C GLN A 153 -1.19 -12.87 -6.60
N THR A 154 -2.28 -12.55 -5.94
CA THR A 154 -2.50 -11.21 -5.35
C THR A 154 -2.78 -11.38 -3.87
N LEU A 155 -2.05 -10.66 -3.06
CA LEU A 155 -2.14 -10.65 -1.61
C LEU A 155 -2.64 -9.27 -1.13
N MET A 156 -3.83 -9.27 -0.54
CA MET A 156 -4.52 -8.08 -0.01
C MET A 156 -4.72 -8.19 1.50
#